data_c102a845e3b1abfcec8d3a6d36496d26
#
_entry.id   c102a845e3b1abfcec8d3a6d36496d26
#
_cell.length_a   1.000
_cell.length_b   1.000
_cell.length_c   1.000
_cell.angle_alpha   90.00
_cell.angle_beta   90.00
_cell.angle_gamma   90.00
#
_symmetry.space_group_name_H-M   'P 1'
#
loop_
_entity.id
_entity.type
_entity.pdbx_description
1 polymer ?
#
loop_
_entity_poly.entity_id
_entity_poly.type
_entity_poly.pdbx_seq_one_letter_code
_entity_poly.pdbx_strand_id
1 'polypeptide(L)'
;MKKEIVASGLAAVIGCALLAGASPARADEFTKQDVERWNQQFMQVVQKGRELWTSPALGKNGVVCGQCHPNAANSHPETYPKFQKQIGRVITLPEMINWCIRNPLEGVPLAVDSPEMTALVAYATYERRGVKLEPGKH
;
A
#
# COMPACT_ATOMS: atom_id res chain seq x y z
N MET A 1 34.25 -86.55 1.95
CA MET A 1 35.45 -85.72 2.12
C MET A 1 35.00 -84.26 1.93
N LYS A 2 34.95 -83.49 3.00
CA LYS A 2 35.60 -82.23 3.25
C LYS A 2 35.46 -81.21 2.09
N LYS A 3 34.98 -79.96 2.22
CA LYS A 3 35.22 -78.90 3.20
C LYS A 3 34.18 -77.78 3.00
N GLU A 4 33.60 -77.25 3.98
CA GLU A 4 33.71 -75.90 4.50
C GLU A 4 34.10 -74.82 3.48
N ILE A 5 33.37 -73.69 3.46
CA ILE A 5 33.89 -72.42 3.92
C ILE A 5 32.79 -71.37 3.90
N VAL A 6 32.69 -70.80 5.01
CA VAL A 6 31.99 -69.57 5.42
C VAL A 6 32.46 -68.34 4.60
N ALA A 7 31.56 -67.50 4.21
CA ALA A 7 31.94 -66.11 3.98
C ALA A 7 30.79 -65.16 4.39
N SER A 8 31.03 -64.51 5.48
CA SER A 8 30.26 -63.38 5.99
C SER A 8 30.27 -62.22 5.01
N GLY A 9 29.12 -61.74 4.67
CA GLY A 9 28.95 -60.46 3.92
C GLY A 9 28.29 -59.42 4.79
N LEU A 10 29.08 -58.53 5.28
CA LEU A 10 28.71 -57.42 6.13
C LEU A 10 27.98 -56.33 5.25
N ALA A 11 26.70 -56.21 5.39
CA ALA A 11 25.96 -55.12 4.77
C ALA A 11 25.98 -53.91 5.70
N ALA A 12 26.81 -52.95 5.36
CA ALA A 12 26.85 -51.67 6.02
C ALA A 12 25.70 -50.79 5.51
N VAL A 13 24.71 -50.60 6.35
CA VAL A 13 23.65 -49.60 6.13
C VAL A 13 24.20 -48.26 6.58
N ILE A 14 24.58 -47.43 5.62
CA ILE A 14 24.86 -46.02 5.86
C ILE A 14 23.60 -45.25 5.54
N GLY A 15 22.73 -45.11 6.53
CA GLY A 15 21.63 -44.20 6.52
C GLY A 15 22.12 -42.79 6.80
N CYS A 16 22.45 -42.03 5.76
CA CYS A 16 22.76 -40.62 5.89
C CYS A 16 21.46 -39.82 5.93
N ALA A 17 20.93 -39.62 7.14
CA ALA A 17 19.82 -38.71 7.36
C ALA A 17 20.33 -37.27 7.21
N LEU A 18 20.22 -36.71 6.01
CA LEU A 18 20.31 -35.28 5.79
C LEU A 18 19.02 -34.63 6.30
N LEU A 19 18.92 -34.42 7.59
CA LEU A 19 18.00 -33.43 8.15
C LEU A 19 18.53 -32.06 7.76
N ALA A 20 18.17 -31.61 6.57
CA ALA A 20 18.27 -30.20 6.20
C ALA A 20 17.36 -29.43 7.19
N GLY A 21 17.97 -28.86 8.19
CA GLY A 21 17.30 -27.94 9.10
C GLY A 21 16.79 -26.74 8.30
N ALA A 22 15.52 -26.78 7.93
CA ALA A 22 14.83 -25.59 7.49
C ALA A 22 14.80 -24.65 8.70
N SER A 23 15.72 -23.68 8.73
CA SER A 23 15.60 -22.56 9.67
C SER A 23 14.24 -21.91 9.42
N PRO A 24 13.40 -21.75 10.44
CA PRO A 24 12.17 -21.00 10.27
C PRO A 24 12.57 -19.62 9.77
N ALA A 25 12.00 -19.20 8.64
CA ALA A 25 12.14 -17.85 8.16
C ALA A 25 11.56 -16.94 9.27
N ARG A 26 12.45 -16.41 10.11
CA ARG A 26 12.07 -15.35 11.03
C ARG A 26 11.82 -14.12 10.18
N ALA A 27 10.60 -13.61 10.21
CA ALA A 27 10.36 -12.26 9.77
C ALA A 27 11.32 -11.36 10.58
N ASP A 28 12.13 -10.57 9.89
CA ASP A 28 13.07 -9.68 10.54
C ASP A 28 12.29 -8.75 11.47
N GLU A 29 12.69 -8.73 12.75
CA GLU A 29 12.08 -7.85 13.72
C GLU A 29 12.49 -6.41 13.38
N PHE A 30 11.50 -5.55 13.10
CA PHE A 30 11.75 -4.17 12.73
C PHE A 30 12.43 -3.40 13.87
N THR A 31 13.52 -2.73 13.55
CA THR A 31 14.23 -1.87 14.51
C THR A 31 13.53 -0.51 14.63
N LYS A 32 13.79 0.20 15.72
CA LYS A 32 13.34 1.59 15.87
C LYS A 32 13.85 2.50 14.75
N GLN A 33 15.06 2.24 14.26
CA GLN A 33 15.64 2.98 13.13
C GLN A 33 14.92 2.72 11.82
N ASP A 34 14.43 1.48 11.60
CA ASP A 34 13.63 1.16 10.42
C ASP A 34 12.30 1.92 10.45
N VAL A 35 11.61 1.91 11.58
CA VAL A 35 10.35 2.65 11.77
C VAL A 35 10.56 4.15 11.55
N GLU A 36 11.62 4.73 12.09
CA GLU A 36 11.96 6.15 11.91
C GLU A 36 12.21 6.47 10.43
N ARG A 37 13.02 5.68 9.75
CA ARG A 37 13.31 5.84 8.32
C ARG A 37 12.03 5.75 7.46
N TRP A 38 11.17 4.79 7.74
CA TRP A 38 9.91 4.64 7.00
C TRP A 38 8.94 5.79 7.26
N ASN A 39 8.85 6.28 8.49
CA ASN A 39 8.07 7.46 8.80
C ASN A 39 8.57 8.70 8.04
N GLN A 40 9.88 8.90 7.96
CA GLN A 40 10.47 10.00 7.19
C GLN A 40 10.12 9.88 5.71
N GLN A 41 10.26 8.70 5.11
CA GLN A 41 9.88 8.44 3.71
C GLN A 41 8.38 8.66 3.49
N PHE A 42 7.54 8.16 4.38
CA PHE A 42 6.09 8.38 4.30
C PHE A 42 5.74 9.87 4.36
N MET A 43 6.36 10.63 5.26
CA MET A 43 6.10 12.07 5.39
C MET A 43 6.56 12.88 4.16
N GLN A 44 7.60 12.43 3.45
CA GLN A 44 7.98 13.03 2.16
C GLN A 44 6.88 12.82 1.10
N VAL A 45 6.29 11.63 1.06
CA VAL A 45 5.17 11.32 0.15
C VAL A 45 3.94 12.16 0.51
N VAL A 46 3.62 12.30 1.81
CA VAL A 46 2.53 13.17 2.29
C VAL A 46 2.75 14.62 1.89
N GLN A 47 3.97 15.14 2.06
CA GLN A 47 4.31 16.50 1.67
C GLN A 47 4.14 16.72 0.16
N LYS A 48 4.57 15.77 -0.65
CA LYS A 48 4.34 15.81 -2.10
C LYS A 48 2.85 15.82 -2.45
N GLY A 49 2.05 15.05 -1.74
CA GLY A 49 0.59 15.04 -1.88
C GLY A 49 -0.04 16.40 -1.54
N ARG A 50 0.45 17.06 -0.48
CA ARG A 50 0.02 18.42 -0.12
C ARG A 50 0.33 19.43 -1.20
N GLU A 51 1.52 19.37 -1.78
CA GLU A 51 1.91 20.24 -2.89
C GLU A 51 0.98 20.07 -4.09
N LEU A 52 0.70 18.82 -4.49
CA LEU A 52 -0.23 18.53 -5.57
C LEU A 52 -1.66 18.98 -5.24
N TRP A 53 -2.09 18.83 -3.98
CA TRP A 53 -3.44 19.20 -3.53
C TRP A 53 -3.73 20.69 -3.66
N THR A 54 -2.70 21.50 -3.51
CA THR A 54 -2.77 22.97 -3.57
C THR A 54 -2.27 23.55 -4.90
N SER A 55 -1.77 22.71 -5.79
CA SER A 55 -1.23 23.11 -7.08
C SER A 55 -2.29 23.06 -8.19
N PRO A 56 -2.35 24.04 -9.10
CA PRO A 56 -3.20 23.97 -10.28
C PRO A 56 -2.69 23.00 -11.37
N ALA A 57 -1.53 22.36 -11.17
CA ALA A 57 -0.91 21.49 -12.18
C ALA A 57 -1.72 20.24 -12.55
N LEU A 58 -2.68 19.83 -11.72
CA LEU A 58 -3.56 18.69 -11.99
C LEU A 58 -4.75 19.05 -12.89
N GLY A 59 -5.03 20.33 -13.06
CA GLY A 59 -6.16 20.84 -13.84
C GLY A 59 -5.73 21.72 -15.01
N LYS A 60 -6.71 22.24 -15.74
CA LYS A 60 -6.51 23.18 -16.86
C LYS A 60 -7.21 24.52 -16.62
N ASN A 61 -8.09 24.60 -15.63
CA ASN A 61 -8.92 25.77 -15.36
C ASN A 61 -8.50 26.57 -14.12
N GLY A 62 -7.35 26.21 -13.51
CA GLY A 62 -6.82 26.88 -12.31
C GLY A 62 -7.46 26.44 -10.99
N VAL A 63 -8.47 25.55 -11.03
CA VAL A 63 -9.08 25.00 -9.82
C VAL A 63 -8.12 23.99 -9.18
N VAL A 64 -8.05 24.01 -7.85
CA VAL A 64 -7.24 23.06 -7.06
C VAL A 64 -8.09 22.30 -6.07
N CYS A 65 -7.65 21.10 -5.67
CA CYS A 65 -8.37 20.24 -4.72
C CYS A 65 -8.66 20.97 -3.40
N GLY A 66 -7.70 21.77 -2.93
CA GLY A 66 -7.78 22.52 -1.68
C GLY A 66 -8.85 23.60 -1.62
N GLN A 67 -9.36 24.08 -2.77
CA GLN A 67 -10.45 25.07 -2.80
C GLN A 67 -11.78 24.49 -2.30
N CYS A 68 -12.06 23.22 -2.62
CA CYS A 68 -13.26 22.53 -2.14
C CYS A 68 -13.00 21.73 -0.86
N HIS A 69 -11.77 21.24 -0.71
CA HIS A 69 -11.36 20.37 0.38
C HIS A 69 -10.10 20.90 1.09
N PRO A 70 -10.20 22.03 1.82
CA PRO A 70 -9.06 22.58 2.55
C PRO A 70 -8.53 21.53 3.56
N ASN A 71 -7.23 21.24 3.53
CA ASN A 71 -6.60 20.20 4.34
C ASN A 71 -7.36 18.86 4.28
N ALA A 72 -7.78 18.46 3.09
CA ALA A 72 -8.59 17.26 2.83
C ALA A 72 -9.92 17.20 3.62
N ALA A 73 -10.42 18.33 4.15
CA ALA A 73 -11.71 18.38 4.83
C ALA A 73 -12.85 17.93 3.89
N ASN A 74 -13.86 17.27 4.46
CA ASN A 74 -15.05 16.77 3.75
C ASN A 74 -14.76 15.81 2.58
N SER A 75 -13.55 15.27 2.46
CA SER A 75 -13.20 14.25 1.44
C SER A 75 -13.49 12.83 1.91
N HIS A 76 -13.50 12.60 3.23
CA HIS A 76 -13.78 11.32 3.90
C HIS A 76 -13.04 10.12 3.29
N PRO A 77 -11.70 10.17 3.14
CA PRO A 77 -10.90 9.08 2.56
C PRO A 77 -11.02 7.78 3.37
N GLU A 78 -11.30 7.88 4.67
CA GLU A 78 -11.49 6.74 5.59
C GLU A 78 -12.72 5.88 5.25
N THR A 79 -13.63 6.38 4.43
CA THR A 79 -14.87 5.67 4.06
C THR A 79 -14.73 4.83 2.80
N TYR A 80 -13.63 4.94 2.05
CA TYR A 80 -13.44 4.18 0.81
C TYR A 80 -12.94 2.75 1.06
N PRO A 81 -13.34 1.77 0.19
CA PRO A 81 -14.23 1.92 -0.97
C PRO A 81 -15.68 2.15 -0.56
N LYS A 82 -16.40 3.02 -1.31
CA LYS A 82 -17.81 3.30 -1.03
C LYS A 82 -18.62 3.52 -2.33
N PHE A 83 -19.95 3.43 -2.21
CA PHE A 83 -20.83 3.78 -3.30
C PHE A 83 -20.84 5.30 -3.51
N GLN A 84 -20.58 5.73 -4.72
CA GLN A 84 -20.62 7.15 -5.11
C GLN A 84 -21.81 7.40 -6.03
N LYS A 85 -22.76 8.19 -5.51
CA LYS A 85 -24.04 8.45 -6.20
C LYS A 85 -23.83 9.09 -7.58
N GLN A 86 -22.90 10.04 -7.70
CA GLN A 86 -22.60 10.72 -8.96
C GLN A 86 -21.94 9.81 -10.02
N ILE A 87 -21.41 8.66 -9.59
CA ILE A 87 -20.75 7.68 -10.47
C ILE A 87 -21.62 6.44 -10.65
N GLY A 88 -22.54 6.18 -9.72
CA GLY A 88 -23.48 5.07 -9.78
C GLY A 88 -22.92 3.69 -9.40
N ARG A 89 -21.76 3.62 -8.77
CA ARG A 89 -21.11 2.35 -8.34
C ARG A 89 -20.20 2.53 -7.13
N VAL A 90 -19.79 1.41 -6.56
CA VAL A 90 -18.71 1.39 -5.56
C VAL A 90 -17.37 1.70 -6.22
N ILE A 91 -16.62 2.63 -5.66
CA ILE A 91 -15.30 3.05 -6.16
C ILE A 91 -14.28 3.17 -5.04
N THR A 92 -13.02 3.17 -5.44
CA THR A 92 -11.87 3.43 -4.55
C THR A 92 -11.57 4.93 -4.42
N LEU A 93 -10.74 5.30 -3.45
CA LEU A 93 -10.31 6.68 -3.29
C LEU A 93 -9.53 7.22 -4.51
N PRO A 94 -8.58 6.48 -5.13
CA PRO A 94 -7.95 6.90 -6.37
C PRO A 94 -8.93 7.16 -7.52
N GLU A 95 -9.98 6.35 -7.67
CA GLU A 95 -11.00 6.58 -8.69
C GLU A 95 -11.78 7.88 -8.44
N MET A 96 -12.08 8.20 -7.16
CA MET A 96 -12.72 9.46 -6.81
C MET A 96 -11.81 10.67 -7.07
N ILE A 97 -10.54 10.57 -6.71
CA ILE A 97 -9.54 11.62 -7.02
C ILE A 97 -9.49 11.86 -8.53
N ASN A 98 -9.43 10.81 -9.34
CA ASN A 98 -9.43 10.91 -10.80
C ASN A 98 -10.74 11.48 -11.36
N TRP A 99 -11.88 11.18 -10.73
CA TRP A 99 -13.15 11.81 -11.10
C TRP A 99 -13.09 13.33 -10.86
N CYS A 100 -12.54 13.77 -9.74
CA CYS A 100 -12.36 15.19 -9.43
C CYS A 100 -11.35 15.87 -10.37
N ILE A 101 -10.25 15.21 -10.71
CA ILE A 101 -9.27 15.75 -11.67
C ILE A 101 -9.95 15.97 -13.04
N ARG A 102 -10.76 15.01 -13.51
CA ARG A 102 -11.41 15.10 -14.81
C ARG A 102 -12.52 16.16 -14.87
N ASN A 103 -13.34 16.21 -13.84
CA ASN A 103 -14.56 17.01 -13.87
C ASN A 103 -14.33 18.43 -13.30
N PRO A 104 -14.17 18.65 -11.97
CA PRO A 104 -14.00 20.00 -11.45
C PRO A 104 -12.71 20.70 -11.93
N LEU A 105 -11.62 19.95 -12.13
CA LEU A 105 -10.31 20.51 -12.50
C LEU A 105 -10.07 20.51 -14.02
N GLU A 106 -10.89 19.82 -14.82
CA GLU A 106 -10.73 19.65 -16.28
C GLU A 106 -9.35 19.11 -16.70
N GLY A 107 -8.76 18.31 -15.81
CA GLY A 107 -7.43 17.73 -15.98
C GLY A 107 -7.45 16.34 -16.62
N VAL A 108 -6.25 15.78 -16.72
CA VAL A 108 -6.03 14.41 -17.21
C VAL A 108 -5.88 13.48 -16.00
N PRO A 109 -6.67 12.41 -15.92
CA PRO A 109 -6.55 11.43 -14.85
C PRO A 109 -5.15 10.86 -14.72
N LEU A 110 -4.72 10.63 -13.50
CA LEU A 110 -3.45 9.98 -13.17
C LEU A 110 -3.58 8.45 -13.27
N ALA A 111 -2.50 7.77 -13.60
CA ALA A 111 -2.43 6.32 -13.40
C ALA A 111 -2.62 6.00 -11.91
N VAL A 112 -3.40 4.96 -11.61
CA VAL A 112 -3.77 4.62 -10.22
C VAL A 112 -2.55 4.25 -9.37
N ASP A 113 -1.53 3.69 -9.99
CA ASP A 113 -0.25 3.28 -9.40
C ASP A 113 0.86 4.34 -9.55
N SER A 114 0.53 5.55 -10.01
CA SER A 114 1.51 6.62 -10.16
C SER A 114 1.98 7.17 -8.80
N PRO A 115 3.22 7.68 -8.72
CA PRO A 115 3.72 8.36 -7.53
C PRO A 115 2.84 9.55 -7.12
N GLU A 116 2.29 10.28 -8.07
CA GLU A 116 1.40 11.42 -7.84
C GLU A 116 0.09 10.97 -7.20
N MET A 117 -0.53 9.90 -7.69
CA MET A 117 -1.74 9.34 -7.10
C MET A 117 -1.45 8.82 -5.68
N THR A 118 -0.35 8.10 -5.51
CA THR A 118 0.09 7.63 -4.19
C THR A 118 0.26 8.79 -3.21
N ALA A 119 0.85 9.89 -3.65
CA ALA A 119 1.05 11.09 -2.84
C ALA A 119 -0.27 11.76 -2.44
N LEU A 120 -1.21 11.91 -3.38
CA LEU A 120 -2.55 12.48 -3.10
C LEU A 120 -3.33 11.62 -2.09
N VAL A 121 -3.31 10.30 -2.25
CA VAL A 121 -3.93 9.37 -1.31
C VAL A 121 -3.26 9.46 0.06
N ALA A 122 -1.93 9.45 0.12
CA ALA A 122 -1.19 9.56 1.37
C ALA A 122 -1.51 10.87 2.11
N TYR A 123 -1.55 11.99 1.41
CA TYR A 123 -1.92 13.28 2.00
C TYR A 123 -3.35 13.27 2.53
N ALA A 124 -4.33 12.87 1.72
CA ALA A 124 -5.72 12.88 2.12
C ALA A 124 -5.97 11.98 3.36
N THR A 125 -5.38 10.78 3.38
CA THR A 125 -5.51 9.85 4.51
C THR A 125 -4.77 10.34 5.75
N TYR A 126 -3.59 10.95 5.59
CA TYR A 126 -2.81 11.52 6.69
C TYR A 126 -3.55 12.67 7.38
N GLU A 127 -4.10 13.62 6.62
CA GLU A 127 -4.88 14.74 7.18
C GLU A 127 -6.16 14.28 7.88
N ARG A 128 -6.70 13.13 7.49
CA ARG A 128 -7.92 12.55 8.07
C ARG A 128 -7.65 11.42 9.07
N ARG A 129 -6.39 11.20 9.47
CA ARG A 129 -6.05 10.19 10.48
C ARG A 129 -6.73 10.50 11.82
N GLY A 130 -7.17 9.45 12.50
CA GLY A 130 -7.88 9.57 13.77
C GLY A 130 -9.33 10.03 13.68
N VAL A 131 -9.84 10.31 12.48
CA VAL A 131 -11.26 10.56 12.26
C VAL A 131 -12.04 9.27 12.44
N LYS A 132 -13.04 9.31 13.30
CA LYS A 132 -13.90 8.15 13.53
C LYS A 132 -14.67 7.80 12.25
N LEU A 133 -14.68 6.53 11.90
CA LEU A 133 -15.52 6.03 10.81
C LEU A 133 -16.99 6.06 11.26
N GLU A 134 -17.80 6.85 10.56
CA GLU A 134 -19.25 6.93 10.78
C GLU A 134 -19.94 6.41 9.50
N PRO A 135 -20.56 5.22 9.55
CA PRO A 135 -21.28 4.68 8.41
C PRO A 135 -22.37 5.66 7.89
N GLY A 136 -22.42 5.86 6.59
CA GLY A 136 -23.40 6.76 5.95
C GLY A 136 -23.04 8.25 5.96
N LYS A 137 -21.94 8.66 6.57
CA LYS A 137 -21.45 10.04 6.44
C LYS A 137 -20.75 10.22 5.08
N HIS A 138 -21.16 11.21 4.34
CA HIS A 138 -20.69 11.53 2.99
C HIS A 138 -20.15 12.95 2.91
#